data_c47b7a52225d997bce8b14cfda67ca39
#
_entry.id   c47b7a52225d997bce8b14cfda67ca39
#
_cell.length_a   1.000
_cell.length_b   1.000
_cell.length_c   1.000
_cell.angle_alpha   90.00
_cell.angle_beta   90.00
_cell.angle_gamma   90.00
#
_symmetry.space_group_name_H-M   'P 1'
#
loop_
_entity.id
_entity.type
_entity.pdbx_description
1 polymer ?
#
loop_
_entity_poly.entity_id
_entity_poly.type
_entity_poly.pdbx_seq_one_letter_code
_entity_poly.pdbx_strand_id
1 'polypeptide(L)'
;MKYDGSNPLHVQQARAKLEKLIKEQKVFELTEKKPQRSLSQNKYLHVCLAYFGCQIGETMEYVKRNYYKILCNKDTFVREREDKFLGRIKYLRSSSDLDSAEMSLTIERFRNFSSAQCGIYIPSPDEERLIQLMEIEVEQNRFHI
;
A
#
# COMPACT_ATOMS: atom_id res chain seq x y z
N MET A 1 10.87 -24.94 3.99
CA MET A 1 10.19 -24.99 5.28
C MET A 1 10.64 -23.85 6.16
N LYS A 2 9.69 -23.21 6.84
CA LYS A 2 9.98 -22.07 7.71
C LYS A 2 10.02 -22.50 9.16
N TYR A 3 10.95 -21.92 9.93
CA TYR A 3 11.08 -22.19 11.35
C TYR A 3 10.84 -20.92 12.16
N ASP A 4 10.01 -21.03 13.19
CA ASP A 4 9.73 -19.95 14.12
C ASP A 4 10.75 -19.98 15.27
N GLY A 5 11.59 -18.96 15.38
CA GLY A 5 12.62 -18.88 16.41
C GLY A 5 12.11 -18.75 17.84
N SER A 6 10.81 -18.43 18.02
CA SER A 6 10.18 -18.38 19.33
C SER A 6 9.58 -19.72 19.77
N ASN A 7 9.47 -20.69 18.86
CA ASN A 7 8.92 -22.01 19.13
C ASN A 7 10.06 -23.00 19.44
N PRO A 8 10.16 -23.57 20.69
CA PRO A 8 11.25 -24.48 21.06
C PRO A 8 11.39 -25.69 20.13
N LEU A 9 10.28 -26.26 19.67
CA LEU A 9 10.31 -27.41 18.75
C LEU A 9 10.93 -27.00 17.40
N HIS A 10 10.53 -25.86 16.86
CA HIS A 10 11.09 -25.34 15.60
C HIS A 10 12.58 -25.04 15.74
N VAL A 11 13.02 -24.54 16.90
CA VAL A 11 14.44 -24.27 17.17
C VAL A 11 15.26 -25.56 17.11
N GLN A 12 14.77 -26.64 17.73
CA GLN A 12 15.43 -27.95 17.69
C GLN A 12 15.51 -28.50 16.26
N GLN A 13 14.41 -28.40 15.53
CA GLN A 13 14.34 -28.84 14.12
C GLN A 13 15.28 -28.04 13.22
N ALA A 14 15.32 -26.72 13.41
CA ALA A 14 16.21 -25.84 12.64
C ALA A 14 17.68 -26.15 12.89
N ARG A 15 18.07 -26.35 14.15
CA ARG A 15 19.44 -26.72 14.50
C ARG A 15 19.84 -28.07 13.93
N ALA A 16 18.96 -29.06 14.02
CA ALA A 16 19.21 -30.40 13.48
C ALA A 16 19.38 -30.32 11.95
N LYS A 17 18.55 -29.56 11.28
CA LYS A 17 18.61 -29.38 9.82
C LYS A 17 19.92 -28.67 9.41
N LEU A 18 20.32 -27.64 10.15
CA LEU A 18 21.57 -26.91 9.90
C LEU A 18 22.77 -27.82 10.04
N GLU A 19 22.86 -28.59 11.14
CA GLU A 19 23.95 -29.51 11.39
C GLU A 19 24.04 -30.60 10.31
N LYS A 20 22.90 -31.13 9.87
CA LYS A 20 22.83 -32.11 8.79
C LYS A 20 23.40 -31.54 7.47
N LEU A 21 23.03 -30.31 7.11
CA LEU A 21 23.51 -29.64 5.90
C LEU A 21 25.02 -29.41 5.95
N ILE A 22 25.54 -29.03 7.12
CA ILE A 22 26.98 -28.83 7.32
C ILE A 22 27.72 -30.14 7.22
N LYS A 23 27.22 -31.21 7.87
CA LYS A 23 27.83 -32.53 7.85
C LYS A 23 27.90 -33.12 6.44
N GLU A 24 26.84 -32.92 5.64
CA GLU A 24 26.74 -33.38 4.26
C GLU A 24 27.49 -32.46 3.28
N GLN A 25 28.08 -31.38 3.75
CA GLN A 25 28.82 -30.39 2.96
C GLN A 25 27.98 -29.82 1.80
N LYS A 26 26.68 -29.61 2.05
CA LYS A 26 25.76 -29.04 1.05
C LYS A 26 25.85 -27.54 1.00
N VAL A 27 25.61 -26.99 -0.17
CA VAL A 27 25.41 -25.54 -0.32
C VAL A 27 24.01 -25.19 0.14
N PHE A 28 23.90 -24.24 1.05
CA PHE A 28 22.61 -23.78 1.57
C PHE A 28 22.62 -22.28 1.84
N GLU A 29 21.44 -21.71 1.95
CA GLU A 29 21.22 -20.31 2.24
C GLU A 29 20.44 -20.18 3.54
N LEU A 30 20.86 -19.27 4.41
CA LEU A 30 20.19 -19.00 5.67
C LEU A 30 19.71 -17.56 5.66
N THR A 31 18.39 -17.36 5.65
CA THR A 31 17.77 -16.05 5.57
C THR A 31 16.83 -15.83 6.74
N GLU A 32 16.80 -14.58 7.22
CA GLU A 32 15.81 -14.14 8.17
C GLU A 32 14.55 -13.70 7.41
N LYS A 33 13.42 -14.27 7.75
CA LYS A 33 12.14 -13.85 7.18
C LYS A 33 11.50 -12.84 8.12
N LYS A 34 11.30 -11.63 7.64
CA LYS A 34 10.58 -10.61 8.41
C LYS A 34 9.16 -11.11 8.70
N PRO A 35 8.69 -10.99 9.96
CA PRO A 35 7.39 -11.53 10.35
C PRO A 35 6.21 -10.95 9.60
N GLN A 36 6.38 -9.79 8.96
CA GLN A 36 5.32 -9.09 8.26
C GLN A 36 5.82 -8.58 6.94
N ARG A 37 5.10 -8.89 5.86
CA ARG A 37 5.29 -8.17 4.62
C ARG A 37 4.79 -6.75 4.83
N SER A 38 5.68 -5.78 4.81
CA SER A 38 5.26 -4.40 4.64
C SER A 38 4.55 -4.32 3.29
N LEU A 39 3.29 -3.90 3.30
CA LEU A 39 2.57 -3.55 2.10
C LEU A 39 3.34 -2.43 1.41
N SER A 40 3.66 -2.56 0.12
CA SER A 40 4.32 -1.47 -0.60
C SER A 40 3.43 -0.23 -0.56
N GLN A 41 4.04 0.95 -0.55
CA GLN A 41 3.28 2.21 -0.51
C GLN A 41 2.29 2.32 -1.68
N ASN A 42 2.69 1.89 -2.86
CA ASN A 42 1.83 1.95 -4.03
C ASN A 42 0.61 1.03 -3.90
N LYS A 43 0.82 -0.18 -3.43
CA LYS A 43 -0.27 -1.14 -3.20
C LYS A 43 -1.21 -0.63 -2.11
N TYR A 44 -0.67 -0.09 -1.03
CA TYR A 44 -1.45 0.50 0.05
C TYR A 44 -2.32 1.65 -0.45
N LEU A 45 -1.73 2.56 -1.24
CA LEU A 45 -2.49 3.66 -1.85
C LEU A 45 -3.67 3.13 -2.67
N HIS A 46 -3.44 2.15 -3.53
CA HIS A 46 -4.49 1.59 -4.37
C HIS A 46 -5.63 0.99 -3.55
N VAL A 47 -5.31 0.25 -2.49
CA VAL A 47 -6.31 -0.33 -1.60
C VAL A 47 -7.12 0.77 -0.89
N CYS A 48 -6.46 1.82 -0.42
CA CYS A 48 -7.12 2.96 0.21
C CYS A 48 -8.11 3.64 -0.73
N LEU A 49 -7.68 3.91 -1.96
CA LEU A 49 -8.51 4.57 -2.96
C LEU A 49 -9.70 3.71 -3.38
N ALA A 50 -9.47 2.40 -3.58
CA ALA A 50 -10.52 1.47 -3.93
C ALA A 50 -11.54 1.31 -2.80
N TYR A 51 -11.07 1.22 -1.56
CA TYR A 51 -11.95 1.13 -0.39
C TYR A 51 -12.82 2.38 -0.24
N PHE A 52 -12.22 3.56 -0.35
CA PHE A 52 -12.96 4.82 -0.32
C PHE A 52 -14.01 4.86 -1.43
N GLY A 53 -13.64 4.43 -2.63
CA GLY A 53 -14.55 4.34 -3.76
C GLY A 53 -15.74 3.42 -3.48
N CYS A 54 -15.49 2.27 -2.85
CA CYS A 54 -16.57 1.35 -2.44
C CYS A 54 -17.55 2.03 -1.48
N GLN A 55 -17.05 2.84 -0.56
CA GLN A 55 -17.88 3.50 0.44
C GLN A 55 -18.76 4.62 -0.15
N ILE A 56 -18.29 5.29 -1.19
CA ILE A 56 -19.03 6.40 -1.80
C ILE A 56 -19.69 6.04 -3.13
N GLY A 57 -19.50 4.81 -3.62
CA GLY A 57 -20.08 4.37 -4.88
C GLY A 57 -19.38 4.90 -6.12
N GLU A 58 -18.08 5.12 -6.04
CA GLU A 58 -17.26 5.62 -7.15
C GLU A 58 -16.12 4.66 -7.48
N THR A 59 -15.58 4.77 -8.70
CA THR A 59 -14.42 3.96 -9.10
C THR A 59 -13.14 4.44 -8.42
N MET A 60 -12.16 3.55 -8.32
CA MET A 60 -10.83 3.90 -7.81
C MET A 60 -10.21 5.05 -8.62
N GLU A 61 -10.34 5.02 -9.93
CA GLU A 61 -9.81 6.04 -10.83
C GLU A 61 -10.43 7.42 -10.57
N TYR A 62 -11.74 7.46 -10.35
CA TYR A 62 -12.45 8.68 -10.01
C TYR A 62 -11.94 9.27 -8.68
N VAL A 63 -11.81 8.41 -7.66
CA VAL A 63 -11.31 8.81 -6.34
C VAL A 63 -9.87 9.30 -6.43
N LYS A 64 -9.03 8.60 -7.17
CA LYS A 64 -7.62 8.96 -7.33
C LYS A 64 -7.47 10.36 -7.96
N ARG A 65 -8.22 10.62 -9.02
CA ARG A 65 -8.14 11.90 -9.72
C ARG A 65 -8.73 13.06 -8.91
N ASN A 66 -9.96 12.89 -8.45
CA ASN A 66 -10.76 14.00 -7.93
C ASN A 66 -10.55 14.26 -6.45
N TYR A 67 -10.44 13.21 -5.64
CA TYR A 67 -10.27 13.34 -4.20
C TYR A 67 -8.80 13.35 -3.78
N TYR A 68 -8.06 12.34 -4.17
CA TYR A 68 -6.67 12.21 -3.74
C TYR A 68 -5.76 13.27 -4.36
N LYS A 69 -5.80 13.44 -5.67
CA LYS A 69 -4.93 14.37 -6.37
C LYS A 69 -5.41 15.82 -6.31
N ILE A 70 -6.64 16.08 -6.73
CA ILE A 70 -7.15 17.45 -6.88
C ILE A 70 -7.55 18.05 -5.54
N LEU A 71 -8.38 17.35 -4.79
CA LEU A 71 -8.92 17.89 -3.54
C LEU A 71 -7.89 17.91 -2.41
N CYS A 72 -7.27 16.76 -2.13
CA CYS A 72 -6.39 16.62 -0.97
C CYS A 72 -4.95 17.08 -1.20
N ASN A 73 -4.44 16.94 -2.41
CA ASN A 73 -3.02 17.12 -2.72
C ASN A 73 -2.79 17.99 -3.97
N LYS A 74 -3.58 19.02 -4.12
CA LYS A 74 -3.50 19.93 -5.25
C LYS A 74 -2.11 20.51 -5.46
N ASP A 75 -1.47 20.94 -4.39
CA ASP A 75 -0.12 21.51 -4.41
C ASP A 75 0.95 20.54 -4.93
N THR A 76 0.74 19.24 -4.72
CA THR A 76 1.66 18.19 -5.16
C THR A 76 1.41 17.74 -6.59
N PHE A 77 0.15 17.59 -7.00
CA PHE A 77 -0.21 16.94 -8.26
C PHE A 77 -0.58 17.87 -9.39
N VAL A 78 -1.17 19.03 -9.10
CA VAL A 78 -1.58 19.96 -10.17
C VAL A 78 -0.39 20.74 -10.63
N ARG A 79 -0.07 20.63 -11.92
CA ARG A 79 1.05 21.32 -12.59
C ARG A 79 0.56 22.05 -13.81
N GLU A 80 1.36 23.02 -14.25
CA GLU A 80 1.09 23.78 -15.47
C GLU A 80 2.28 23.66 -16.41
N ARG A 81 2.01 23.69 -17.70
CA ARG A 81 3.05 23.72 -18.72
C ARG A 81 2.57 24.51 -19.92
N GLU A 82 3.51 24.99 -20.73
CA GLU A 82 3.22 25.61 -22.02
C GLU A 82 3.07 24.50 -23.07
N ASP A 83 1.92 24.52 -23.76
CA ASP A 83 1.73 23.69 -24.95
C ASP A 83 1.91 24.53 -26.18
N LYS A 84 2.53 23.98 -27.21
CA LYS A 84 2.86 24.72 -28.44
C LYS A 84 1.62 25.29 -29.13
N PHE A 85 0.50 24.60 -29.07
CA PHE A 85 -0.73 24.99 -29.76
C PHE A 85 -1.85 25.43 -28.82
N LEU A 86 -1.90 24.89 -27.63
CA LEU A 86 -2.98 25.12 -26.66
C LEU A 86 -2.66 26.23 -25.66
N GLY A 87 -1.43 26.74 -25.67
CA GLY A 87 -0.98 27.73 -24.71
C GLY A 87 -0.70 27.06 -23.34
N ARG A 88 -1.07 27.73 -22.25
CA ARG A 88 -0.83 27.27 -20.90
C ARG A 88 -1.90 26.27 -20.48
N ILE A 89 -1.50 25.04 -20.20
CA ILE A 89 -2.41 23.98 -19.79
C ILE A 89 -2.09 23.47 -18.38
N LYS A 90 -3.11 22.98 -17.70
CA LYS A 90 -2.97 22.28 -16.42
C LYS A 90 -2.98 20.77 -16.65
N TYR A 91 -2.19 20.05 -15.89
CA TYR A 91 -2.15 18.59 -15.94
C TYR A 91 -1.93 18.03 -14.55
N LEU A 92 -2.23 16.74 -14.39
CA LEU A 92 -2.01 16.03 -13.15
C LEU A 92 -0.73 15.19 -13.23
N ARG A 93 0.15 15.41 -12.26
CA ARG A 93 1.37 14.62 -12.10
C ARG A 93 1.02 13.17 -11.78
N SER A 94 1.79 12.21 -12.28
CA SER A 94 1.62 10.80 -11.94
C SER A 94 2.07 10.53 -10.51
N SER A 95 1.34 9.65 -9.80
CA SER A 95 1.76 9.23 -8.46
C SER A 95 3.08 8.45 -8.48
N SER A 96 3.43 7.83 -9.61
CA SER A 96 4.71 7.13 -9.76
C SER A 96 5.93 8.05 -9.72
N ASP A 97 5.73 9.36 -9.91
CA ASP A 97 6.80 10.37 -9.87
C ASP A 97 7.12 10.82 -8.45
N LEU A 98 6.34 10.42 -7.46
CA LEU A 98 6.55 10.80 -6.07
C LEU A 98 7.63 9.95 -5.42
N ASP A 99 8.48 10.60 -4.61
CA ASP A 99 9.38 9.87 -3.73
C ASP A 99 8.62 9.31 -2.52
N SER A 100 9.31 8.55 -1.68
CA SER A 100 8.67 7.91 -0.51
C SER A 100 8.08 8.91 0.48
N ALA A 101 8.76 10.04 0.70
CA ALA A 101 8.29 11.06 1.63
C ALA A 101 7.07 11.79 1.10
N GLU A 102 7.06 12.16 -0.18
CA GLU A 102 5.91 12.76 -0.84
C GLU A 102 4.72 11.82 -0.85
N MET A 103 4.95 10.54 -1.14
CA MET A 103 3.90 9.52 -1.14
C MET A 103 3.27 9.41 0.24
N SER A 104 4.06 9.33 1.30
CA SER A 104 3.56 9.24 2.68
C SER A 104 2.73 10.46 3.06
N LEU A 105 3.19 11.66 2.71
CA LEU A 105 2.47 12.89 2.98
C LEU A 105 1.12 12.95 2.26
N THR A 106 1.10 12.61 0.98
CA THR A 106 -0.13 12.65 0.18
C THR A 106 -1.17 11.64 0.65
N ILE A 107 -0.72 10.44 1.04
CA ILE A 107 -1.61 9.41 1.60
C ILE A 107 -2.17 9.87 2.95
N GLU A 108 -1.34 10.45 3.81
CA GLU A 108 -1.78 10.94 5.12
C GLU A 108 -2.82 12.03 4.99
N ARG A 109 -2.64 12.97 4.07
CA ARG A 109 -3.63 14.01 3.78
C ARG A 109 -4.96 13.42 3.34
N PHE A 110 -4.92 12.39 2.48
CA PHE A 110 -6.13 11.71 2.03
C PHE A 110 -6.82 10.97 3.16
N ARG A 111 -6.08 10.27 4.01
CA ARG A 111 -6.62 9.58 5.17
C ARG A 111 -7.30 10.55 6.15
N ASN A 112 -6.65 11.68 6.42
CA ASN A 112 -7.21 12.71 7.30
C ASN A 112 -8.49 13.30 6.73
N PHE A 113 -8.53 13.57 5.44
CA PHE A 113 -9.73 14.03 4.75
C PHE A 113 -10.85 12.98 4.85
N SER A 114 -10.55 11.74 4.54
CA SER A 114 -11.51 10.64 4.59
C SER A 114 -12.16 10.50 5.96
N SER A 115 -11.36 10.53 7.02
CA SER A 115 -11.83 10.42 8.38
C SER A 115 -12.61 11.67 8.83
N ALA A 116 -12.02 12.86 8.62
CA ALA A 116 -12.58 14.10 9.16
C ALA A 116 -13.80 14.60 8.39
N GLN A 117 -13.81 14.49 7.06
CA GLN A 117 -14.86 15.04 6.22
C GLN A 117 -15.90 14.02 5.78
N CYS A 118 -15.50 12.76 5.63
CA CYS A 118 -16.38 11.72 5.09
C CYS A 118 -16.80 10.68 6.14
N GLY A 119 -16.18 10.69 7.30
CA GLY A 119 -16.45 9.70 8.34
C GLY A 119 -16.02 8.30 7.97
N ILE A 120 -15.11 8.15 7.00
CA ILE A 120 -14.57 6.88 6.53
C ILE A 120 -13.17 6.70 7.09
N TYR A 121 -13.01 5.76 8.02
CA TYR A 121 -11.71 5.44 8.60
C TYR A 121 -10.92 4.55 7.65
N ILE A 122 -9.73 5.02 7.27
CA ILE A 122 -8.78 4.24 6.49
C ILE A 122 -7.64 3.81 7.41
N PRO A 123 -7.48 2.51 7.68
CA PRO A 123 -6.44 2.03 8.60
C PRO A 123 -5.03 2.34 8.11
N SER A 124 -4.10 2.54 9.04
CA SER A 124 -2.69 2.73 8.72
C SER A 124 -2.07 1.40 8.25
N PRO A 125 -0.90 1.44 7.58
CA PRO A 125 -0.29 0.22 7.03
C PRO A 125 0.07 -0.85 8.08
N ASP A 126 0.25 -0.46 9.34
CA ASP A 126 0.56 -1.38 10.44
C ASP A 126 -0.67 -2.02 11.08
N GLU A 127 -1.87 -1.56 10.76
CA GLU A 127 -3.13 -2.16 11.21
C GLU A 127 -3.54 -3.32 10.28
N GLU A 128 -2.75 -4.38 10.24
CA GLU A 128 -2.86 -5.45 9.26
C GLU A 128 -4.22 -6.11 9.16
N ARG A 129 -4.85 -6.38 10.30
CA ARG A 129 -6.15 -7.03 10.31
C ARG A 129 -7.21 -6.15 9.63
N LEU A 130 -7.18 -4.85 9.90
CA LEU A 130 -8.10 -3.90 9.29
C LEU A 130 -7.82 -3.73 7.80
N ILE A 131 -6.54 -3.77 7.41
CA ILE A 131 -6.15 -3.76 5.99
C ILE A 131 -6.71 -4.99 5.27
N GLN A 132 -6.62 -6.17 5.87
CA GLN A 132 -7.16 -7.39 5.29
C GLN A 132 -8.69 -7.30 5.11
N LEU A 133 -9.40 -6.77 6.10
CA LEU A 133 -10.84 -6.56 6.01
C LEU A 133 -11.19 -5.58 4.89
N MET A 134 -10.40 -4.52 4.75
CA MET A 134 -10.56 -3.53 3.69
C MET A 134 -10.36 -4.16 2.31
N GLU A 135 -9.33 -5.00 2.14
CA GLU A 135 -9.07 -5.72 0.89
C GLU A 135 -10.20 -6.67 0.53
N ILE A 136 -10.76 -7.36 1.51
CA ILE A 136 -11.91 -8.26 1.32
C ILE A 136 -13.12 -7.47 0.83
N GLU A 137 -13.41 -6.34 1.44
CA GLU A 137 -14.53 -5.50 1.04
C GLU A 137 -14.38 -4.97 -0.38
N VAL A 138 -13.18 -4.54 -0.75
CA VAL A 138 -12.85 -4.10 -2.11
C VAL A 138 -13.11 -5.23 -3.11
N GLU A 139 -12.67 -6.44 -2.82
CA GLU A 139 -12.84 -7.59 -3.70
C GLU A 139 -14.31 -7.96 -3.86
N GLN A 140 -15.10 -7.92 -2.77
CA GLN A 140 -16.53 -8.20 -2.82
C GLN A 140 -17.31 -7.18 -3.67
N ASN A 141 -16.87 -5.95 -3.72
CA ASN A 141 -17.54 -4.87 -4.45
C ASN A 141 -16.97 -4.64 -5.85
N ARG A 142 -15.98 -5.42 -6.23
CA ARG A 142 -15.24 -5.27 -7.48
C ARG A 142 -16.13 -5.27 -8.72
N PHE A 143 -17.18 -6.05 -8.71
CA PHE A 143 -18.11 -6.19 -9.85
C PHE A 143 -19.34 -5.28 -9.75
N HIS A 144 -19.44 -4.48 -8.69
CA HIS A 144 -20.59 -3.60 -8.44
C HIS A 144 -20.26 -2.12 -8.62
N ILE A 145 -19.01 -1.84 -8.95
CA ILE A 145 -18.53 -0.47 -9.13
C ILE A 145 -18.43 -0.13 -10.60
#